data_bb72f6f7c6bcd831ab9122c32987ed00
#
_entry.id   bb72f6f7c6bcd831ab9122c32987ed00
#
_cell.length_a   1.000
_cell.length_b   1.000
_cell.length_c   1.000
_cell.angle_alpha   90.00
_cell.angle_beta   90.00
_cell.angle_gamma   90.00
#
_symmetry.space_group_name_H-M   'P 1'
#
loop_
_entity.id
_entity.type
_entity.pdbx_description
1 polymer ?
#
loop_
_entity_poly.entity_id
_entity_poly.type
_entity_poly.pdbx_seq_one_letter_code
_entity_poly.pdbx_strand_id
1 'polypeptide(L)'
;MMFASRLAARFAGVATALVLVALPALAQNPAGTVAPAVADNIRKVLGPKINGGGKIDAIRQAPMAGLYEVQIGTDVLYVNETANFLFQGSLVDLEKGRDLTRERKEGLVAEMEAKVMPALWSGESLNDAVKLVKGKGTRKVVVFEDPYCGYCKKLRQSFAEMDDITVYTFMVAQLSQDSAPKARDLWCSADRIKAYDDWMLRSKAPAAADKACADPTQRVAGLAKRLGVGPVPHVVFADGSKNVGYMPSADLGKKLGTVKATF
;
A
#
# COMPACT_ATOMS: atom_id res chain seq x y z
N MET A 1 72.72 59.28 -24.63
CA MET A 1 72.28 60.35 -25.56
C MET A 1 71.05 59.83 -26.30
N MET A 2 69.91 60.51 -26.00
CA MET A 2 68.96 61.06 -27.03
C MET A 2 68.28 60.00 -27.91
N PHE A 3 67.02 59.95 -28.14
CA PHE A 3 65.88 60.90 -28.01
C PHE A 3 64.57 60.09 -27.96
N ALA A 4 63.62 60.63 -27.21
CA ALA A 4 62.26 60.16 -27.18
C ALA A 4 61.52 60.49 -28.51
N SER A 5 60.59 59.65 -28.92
CA SER A 5 59.50 60.11 -29.77
C SER A 5 58.22 59.33 -29.41
N ARG A 6 57.25 60.13 -28.94
CA ARG A 6 55.89 59.68 -28.60
C ARG A 6 55.04 59.60 -29.84
N LEU A 7 54.41 58.49 -30.12
CA LEU A 7 53.33 58.43 -31.09
C LEU A 7 52.05 58.05 -30.39
N ALA A 8 51.13 59.00 -30.30
CA ALA A 8 49.79 58.77 -29.71
C ALA A 8 48.87 58.23 -30.83
N ALA A 9 48.49 56.98 -30.66
CA ALA A 9 47.44 56.37 -31.48
C ALA A 9 46.09 56.50 -30.78
N ARG A 10 45.21 57.30 -31.42
CA ARG A 10 43.78 57.42 -31.03
C ARG A 10 43.05 56.22 -31.52
N PHE A 11 42.59 55.35 -30.57
CA PHE A 11 41.62 54.29 -30.85
C PHE A 11 40.22 54.86 -30.70
N ALA A 12 39.49 54.95 -31.83
CA ALA A 12 38.04 55.19 -31.86
C ALA A 12 37.33 53.98 -31.43
N GLY A 13 36.68 54.03 -30.24
CA GLY A 13 35.84 52.98 -29.74
C GLY A 13 34.54 52.82 -30.52
N VAL A 14 34.39 51.72 -31.21
CA VAL A 14 33.10 51.29 -31.77
C VAL A 14 32.34 50.59 -30.64
N ALA A 15 31.32 51.22 -30.07
CA ALA A 15 30.42 50.65 -29.11
C ALA A 15 29.45 49.72 -29.85
N THR A 16 29.72 48.42 -29.81
CA THR A 16 28.79 47.39 -30.27
C THR A 16 27.73 47.19 -29.20
N ALA A 17 26.54 47.69 -29.41
CA ALA A 17 25.37 47.46 -28.57
C ALA A 17 24.94 45.99 -28.72
N LEU A 18 25.20 45.17 -27.71
CA LEU A 18 24.70 43.80 -27.60
C LEU A 18 23.21 43.93 -27.26
N VAL A 19 22.32 43.71 -28.23
CA VAL A 19 20.90 43.54 -28.01
C VAL A 19 20.72 42.12 -27.40
N LEU A 20 20.58 42.04 -26.10
CA LEU A 20 20.11 40.83 -25.41
C LEU A 20 18.64 40.61 -25.77
N VAL A 21 18.40 39.75 -26.76
CA VAL A 21 17.08 39.17 -27.01
C VAL A 21 16.79 38.24 -25.84
N ALA A 22 16.01 38.70 -24.88
CA ALA A 22 15.45 37.85 -23.83
C ALA A 22 14.47 36.87 -24.50
N LEU A 23 14.93 35.65 -24.79
CA LEU A 23 14.06 34.53 -25.08
C LEU A 23 13.18 34.32 -23.85
N PRO A 24 11.83 34.22 -23.99
CA PRO A 24 10.99 33.82 -22.88
C PRO A 24 11.48 32.43 -22.48
N ALA A 25 12.03 32.32 -21.27
CA ALA A 25 12.28 31.04 -20.62
C ALA A 25 10.92 30.38 -20.57
N LEU A 26 10.67 29.38 -21.42
CA LEU A 26 9.60 28.39 -21.21
C LEU A 26 9.87 27.83 -19.84
N ALA A 27 9.12 28.30 -18.86
CA ALA A 27 9.15 27.75 -17.50
C ALA A 27 8.85 26.28 -17.67
N GLN A 28 9.90 25.46 -17.63
CA GLN A 28 9.79 24.02 -17.48
C GLN A 28 9.17 23.83 -16.09
N ASN A 29 7.84 23.65 -16.06
CA ASN A 29 7.17 23.23 -14.83
C ASN A 29 7.91 22.00 -14.32
N PRO A 30 8.41 22.00 -13.07
CA PRO A 30 9.01 20.81 -12.51
C PRO A 30 7.97 19.70 -12.62
N ALA A 31 8.36 18.57 -13.19
CA ALA A 31 7.49 17.43 -13.42
C ALA A 31 6.61 17.17 -12.19
N GLY A 32 5.32 17.45 -12.32
CA GLY A 32 4.35 17.11 -11.29
C GLY A 32 3.36 18.17 -10.81
N THR A 33 3.57 19.48 -11.04
CA THR A 33 2.61 20.51 -10.58
C THR A 33 1.55 20.81 -11.64
N VAL A 34 0.31 20.50 -11.31
CA VAL A 34 -0.87 20.83 -12.13
C VAL A 34 -1.33 22.26 -11.81
N ALA A 35 -1.68 23.03 -12.83
CA ALA A 35 -2.26 24.35 -12.63
C ALA A 35 -3.51 24.24 -11.72
N PRO A 36 -3.66 25.10 -10.70
CA PRO A 36 -4.77 25.03 -9.76
C PRO A 36 -6.14 24.97 -10.44
N ALA A 37 -6.37 25.78 -11.45
CA ALA A 37 -7.63 25.81 -12.19
C ALA A 37 -7.97 24.46 -12.86
N VAL A 38 -6.97 23.75 -13.39
CA VAL A 38 -7.14 22.42 -13.99
C VAL A 38 -7.46 21.39 -12.91
N ALA A 39 -6.72 21.41 -11.81
CA ALA A 39 -6.96 20.49 -10.70
C ALA A 39 -8.36 20.68 -10.10
N ASP A 40 -8.80 21.92 -9.92
CA ASP A 40 -10.14 22.25 -9.40
C ASP A 40 -11.24 21.82 -10.37
N ASN A 41 -11.04 22.04 -11.67
CA ASN A 41 -11.96 21.54 -12.69
C ASN A 41 -12.08 20.02 -12.67
N ILE A 42 -10.96 19.30 -12.61
CA ILE A 42 -10.95 17.83 -12.52
C ILE A 42 -11.70 17.37 -11.26
N ARG A 43 -11.45 17.97 -10.10
CA ARG A 43 -12.17 17.64 -8.86
C ARG A 43 -13.67 17.89 -8.97
N LYS A 44 -14.06 19.03 -9.57
CA LYS A 44 -15.47 19.40 -9.75
C LYS A 44 -16.21 18.42 -10.66
N VAL A 45 -15.59 18.01 -11.76
CA VAL A 45 -16.24 17.16 -12.79
C VAL A 45 -16.21 15.69 -12.37
N LEU A 46 -15.06 15.21 -11.88
CA LEU A 46 -14.87 13.78 -11.57
C LEU A 46 -15.34 13.41 -10.16
N GLY A 47 -15.17 14.29 -9.16
CA GLY A 47 -15.50 13.99 -7.76
C GLY A 47 -16.89 13.39 -7.56
N PRO A 48 -17.97 13.98 -8.10
CA PRO A 48 -19.32 13.45 -7.96
C PRO A 48 -19.54 12.09 -8.64
N LYS A 49 -18.67 11.70 -9.56
CA LYS A 49 -18.76 10.46 -10.36
C LYS A 49 -17.99 9.30 -9.75
N ILE A 50 -17.21 9.53 -8.69
CA ILE A 50 -16.48 8.48 -8.00
C ILE A 50 -17.45 7.69 -7.14
N ASN A 51 -17.66 6.42 -7.49
CA ASN A 51 -18.55 5.52 -6.76
C ASN A 51 -18.08 5.33 -5.32
N GLY A 52 -19.00 5.32 -4.35
CA GLY A 52 -18.70 5.07 -2.94
C GLY A 52 -18.11 6.26 -2.18
N GLY A 53 -18.20 7.49 -2.72
CA GLY A 53 -17.68 8.70 -2.04
C GLY A 53 -16.17 8.77 -1.98
N GLY A 54 -15.46 8.15 -2.90
CA GLY A 54 -14.01 8.18 -2.99
C GLY A 54 -13.48 9.61 -3.13
N LYS A 55 -12.50 9.97 -2.31
CA LYS A 55 -11.83 11.28 -2.37
C LYS A 55 -10.69 11.21 -3.39
N ILE A 56 -10.57 12.25 -4.21
CA ILE A 56 -9.38 12.45 -5.04
C ILE A 56 -8.23 12.89 -4.12
N ASP A 57 -7.22 12.02 -3.97
CA ASP A 57 -6.07 12.27 -3.09
C ASP A 57 -5.06 13.20 -3.73
N ALA A 58 -4.76 12.97 -5.01
CA ALA A 58 -3.82 13.80 -5.77
C ALA A 58 -4.20 13.86 -7.26
N ILE A 59 -3.78 14.94 -7.90
CA ILE A 59 -3.83 15.12 -9.35
C ILE A 59 -2.43 15.53 -9.80
N ARG A 60 -1.88 14.85 -10.80
CA ARG A 60 -0.55 15.09 -11.35
C ARG A 60 -0.61 15.16 -12.87
N GLN A 61 0.31 15.87 -13.48
CA GLN A 61 0.47 15.79 -14.93
C GLN A 61 1.11 14.44 -15.28
N ALA A 62 0.48 13.70 -16.20
CA ALA A 62 1.08 12.50 -16.74
C ALA A 62 2.23 12.84 -17.70
N PRO A 63 3.19 11.94 -17.97
CA PRO A 63 4.23 12.17 -18.98
C PRO A 63 3.70 12.40 -20.39
N MET A 64 2.50 11.94 -20.68
CA MET A 64 1.80 12.21 -21.93
C MET A 64 1.12 13.59 -21.85
N ALA A 65 1.44 14.47 -22.81
CA ALA A 65 0.88 15.83 -22.86
C ALA A 65 -0.66 15.80 -22.90
N GLY A 66 -1.29 16.70 -22.15
CA GLY A 66 -2.74 16.82 -22.06
C GLY A 66 -3.44 15.74 -21.23
N LEU A 67 -2.68 14.83 -20.63
CA LEU A 67 -3.19 13.77 -19.75
C LEU A 67 -2.81 14.06 -18.30
N TYR A 68 -3.76 13.87 -17.40
CA TYR A 68 -3.60 14.08 -15.97
C TYR A 68 -3.87 12.77 -15.22
N GLU A 69 -2.94 12.39 -14.34
CA GLU A 69 -3.07 11.29 -13.40
C GLU A 69 -3.95 11.73 -12.23
N VAL A 70 -4.97 10.97 -11.91
CA VAL A 70 -5.83 11.16 -10.75
C VAL A 70 -5.68 9.98 -9.82
N GLN A 71 -5.22 10.24 -8.60
CA GLN A 71 -5.03 9.25 -7.55
C GLN A 71 -6.27 9.15 -6.66
N ILE A 72 -6.75 7.93 -6.44
CA ILE A 72 -7.84 7.60 -5.50
C ILE A 72 -7.39 6.41 -4.68
N GLY A 73 -6.90 6.64 -3.46
CA GLY A 73 -6.22 5.62 -2.66
C GLY A 73 -4.96 5.12 -3.36
N THR A 74 -4.94 3.84 -3.68
CA THR A 74 -3.87 3.20 -4.48
C THR A 74 -4.22 3.05 -5.95
N ASP A 75 -5.42 3.48 -6.36
CA ASP A 75 -5.83 3.47 -7.76
C ASP A 75 -5.38 4.72 -8.50
N VAL A 76 -5.09 4.52 -9.78
CA VAL A 76 -4.66 5.54 -10.72
C VAL A 76 -5.60 5.53 -11.91
N LEU A 77 -6.17 6.70 -12.20
CA LEU A 77 -7.00 6.98 -13.36
C LEU A 77 -6.34 8.10 -14.16
N TYR A 78 -6.70 8.24 -15.42
CA TYR A 78 -6.24 9.32 -16.27
C TYR A 78 -7.42 10.10 -16.84
N VAL A 79 -7.29 11.42 -16.87
CA VAL A 79 -8.29 12.31 -17.47
C VAL A 79 -7.60 13.37 -18.33
N ASN A 80 -8.32 13.92 -19.30
CA ASN A 80 -7.86 15.12 -20.00
C ASN A 80 -8.13 16.37 -19.16
N GLU A 81 -7.62 17.53 -19.58
CA GLU A 81 -7.70 18.81 -18.86
C GLU A 81 -9.14 19.23 -18.49
N THR A 82 -10.09 18.95 -19.36
CA THR A 82 -11.51 19.26 -19.13
C THR A 82 -12.24 18.19 -18.31
N ALA A 83 -11.58 17.08 -18.01
CA ALA A 83 -12.14 15.91 -17.32
C ALA A 83 -13.42 15.34 -17.96
N ASN A 84 -13.62 15.57 -19.27
CA ASN A 84 -14.75 15.01 -20.01
C ASN A 84 -14.46 13.62 -20.57
N PHE A 85 -13.20 13.19 -20.61
CA PHE A 85 -12.76 11.84 -20.92
C PHE A 85 -11.98 11.25 -19.75
N LEU A 86 -12.31 10.01 -19.39
CA LEU A 86 -11.61 9.22 -18.39
C LEU A 86 -11.06 7.96 -19.07
N PHE A 87 -9.78 7.69 -18.83
CA PHE A 87 -9.10 6.48 -19.24
C PHE A 87 -8.69 5.67 -18.00
N GLN A 88 -9.04 4.40 -18.00
CA GLN A 88 -8.63 3.43 -16.98
C GLN A 88 -7.85 2.31 -17.66
N GLY A 89 -6.55 2.24 -17.40
CA GLY A 89 -5.65 1.30 -18.04
C GLY A 89 -4.20 1.63 -17.73
N SER A 90 -3.27 0.98 -18.45
CA SER A 90 -1.84 1.20 -18.31
C SER A 90 -1.32 2.28 -19.26
N LEU A 91 -0.55 3.21 -18.74
CA LEU A 91 0.31 4.11 -19.49
C LEU A 91 1.70 3.51 -19.56
N VAL A 92 2.11 3.09 -20.76
CA VAL A 92 3.39 2.42 -20.99
C VAL A 92 4.31 3.37 -21.76
N ASP A 93 5.51 3.60 -21.22
CA ASP A 93 6.61 4.26 -21.91
C ASP A 93 7.27 3.23 -22.84
N LEU A 94 6.97 3.32 -24.14
CA LEU A 94 7.46 2.36 -25.13
C LEU A 94 8.96 2.52 -25.41
N GLU A 95 9.53 3.69 -25.21
CA GLU A 95 10.95 3.95 -25.40
C GLU A 95 11.78 3.24 -24.31
N LYS A 96 11.29 3.29 -23.05
CA LYS A 96 11.95 2.69 -21.91
C LYS A 96 11.42 1.29 -21.53
N GLY A 97 10.34 0.84 -22.18
CA GLY A 97 9.68 -0.44 -21.88
C GLY A 97 9.07 -0.49 -20.47
N ARG A 98 8.62 0.65 -19.91
CA ARG A 98 8.14 0.75 -18.53
C ARG A 98 6.64 0.95 -18.48
N ASP A 99 5.96 0.19 -17.64
CA ASP A 99 4.54 0.43 -17.28
C ASP A 99 4.48 1.44 -16.12
N LEU A 100 4.29 2.71 -16.47
CA LEU A 100 4.29 3.82 -15.51
C LEU A 100 3.10 3.74 -14.55
N THR A 101 1.96 3.23 -15.00
CA THR A 101 0.78 3.03 -14.15
C THR A 101 1.03 1.98 -13.09
N ARG A 102 1.60 0.85 -13.47
CA ARG A 102 1.95 -0.22 -12.54
C ARG A 102 2.98 0.26 -11.52
N GLU A 103 4.07 0.86 -11.96
CA GLU A 103 5.10 1.40 -11.06
C GLU A 103 4.53 2.43 -10.08
N ARG A 104 3.62 3.29 -10.56
CA ARG A 104 2.96 4.28 -9.71
C ARG A 104 2.06 3.61 -8.67
N LYS A 105 1.24 2.63 -9.06
CA LYS A 105 0.38 1.87 -8.14
C LYS A 105 1.21 1.11 -7.10
N GLU A 106 2.28 0.45 -7.52
CA GLU A 106 3.21 -0.25 -6.62
C GLU A 106 3.83 0.73 -5.58
N GLY A 107 4.25 1.91 -6.02
CA GLY A 107 4.76 2.97 -5.13
C GLY A 107 3.70 3.45 -4.13
N LEU A 108 2.46 3.67 -4.57
CA LEU A 108 1.35 4.08 -3.68
C LEU A 108 1.00 3.02 -2.65
N VAL A 109 1.01 1.74 -3.06
CA VAL A 109 0.82 0.61 -2.15
C VAL A 109 1.93 0.59 -1.11
N ALA A 110 3.20 0.71 -1.53
CA ALA A 110 4.35 0.73 -0.62
C ALA A 110 4.30 1.91 0.36
N GLU A 111 3.93 3.11 -0.10
CA GLU A 111 3.75 4.29 0.76
C GLU A 111 2.65 4.07 1.81
N MET A 112 1.53 3.48 1.41
CA MET A 112 0.43 3.17 2.32
C MET A 112 0.83 2.09 3.32
N GLU A 113 1.49 1.04 2.88
CA GLU A 113 1.99 -0.04 3.72
C GLU A 113 2.98 0.48 4.76
N ALA A 114 3.92 1.34 4.37
CA ALA A 114 4.87 1.95 5.30
C ALA A 114 4.18 2.74 6.42
N LYS A 115 3.03 3.37 6.14
CA LYS A 115 2.24 4.10 7.15
C LYS A 115 1.44 3.18 8.07
N VAL A 116 0.95 2.04 7.56
CA VAL A 116 0.05 1.15 8.30
C VAL A 116 0.82 0.05 9.03
N MET A 117 2.00 -0.33 8.54
CA MET A 117 2.78 -1.42 9.10
C MET A 117 3.16 -1.22 10.58
N PRO A 118 3.62 -0.03 11.04
CA PRO A 118 3.86 0.20 12.46
C PRO A 118 2.60 0.03 13.32
N ALA A 119 1.43 0.44 12.79
CA ALA A 119 0.15 0.28 13.48
C ALA A 119 -0.27 -1.19 13.56
N LEU A 120 -0.01 -1.99 12.53
CA LEU A 120 -0.28 -3.43 12.55
C LEU A 120 0.47 -4.14 13.68
N TRP A 121 1.74 -3.80 13.86
CA TRP A 121 2.61 -4.41 14.87
C TRP A 121 2.51 -3.74 16.25
N SER A 122 1.64 -2.74 16.42
CA SER A 122 1.37 -2.13 17.73
C SER A 122 0.62 -3.09 18.65
N GLY A 123 0.83 -2.96 19.95
CA GLY A 123 0.10 -3.73 20.95
C GLY A 123 -1.42 -3.56 20.85
N GLU A 124 -1.88 -2.37 20.47
CA GLU A 124 -3.31 -2.08 20.28
C GLU A 124 -3.93 -2.97 19.18
N SER A 125 -3.31 -2.99 17.99
CA SER A 125 -3.80 -3.84 16.89
C SER A 125 -3.66 -5.33 17.21
N LEU A 126 -2.53 -5.74 17.78
CA LEU A 126 -2.27 -7.14 18.08
C LEU A 126 -3.22 -7.73 19.15
N ASN A 127 -3.85 -6.88 19.98
CA ASN A 127 -4.89 -7.29 20.91
C ASN A 127 -6.19 -7.76 20.21
N ASP A 128 -6.40 -7.37 18.95
CA ASP A 128 -7.52 -7.84 18.13
C ASP A 128 -7.24 -9.16 17.40
N ALA A 129 -6.08 -9.77 17.63
CA ALA A 129 -5.69 -11.03 17.04
C ALA A 129 -5.81 -12.21 18.03
N VAL A 130 -6.12 -13.39 17.51
CA VAL A 130 -5.93 -14.64 18.25
C VAL A 130 -4.44 -14.98 18.24
N LYS A 131 -3.82 -15.04 19.43
CA LYS A 131 -2.39 -15.23 19.59
C LYS A 131 -2.04 -16.68 19.91
N LEU A 132 -1.21 -17.29 19.05
CA LEU A 132 -0.55 -18.57 19.33
C LEU A 132 0.92 -18.30 19.65
N VAL A 133 1.43 -18.91 20.71
CA VAL A 133 2.87 -18.92 21.02
C VAL A 133 3.33 -20.38 21.12
N LYS A 134 4.40 -20.71 20.40
CA LYS A 134 5.08 -22.00 20.48
C LYS A 134 6.55 -21.78 20.80
N GLY A 135 7.09 -22.60 21.70
CA GLY A 135 8.47 -22.46 22.17
C GLY A 135 8.73 -21.09 22.78
N LYS A 136 9.84 -20.45 22.40
CA LYS A 136 10.19 -19.11 22.88
C LYS A 136 9.39 -18.00 22.18
N GLY A 137 8.73 -18.31 21.06
CA GLY A 137 7.91 -17.36 20.31
C GLY A 137 8.70 -16.20 19.67
N THR A 138 9.98 -16.42 19.37
CA THR A 138 10.88 -15.34 18.92
C THR A 138 10.58 -14.88 17.48
N ARG A 139 10.14 -15.81 16.62
CA ARG A 139 9.78 -15.52 15.23
C ARG A 139 8.33 -15.14 15.15
N LYS A 140 8.07 -13.87 14.83
CA LYS A 140 6.70 -13.32 14.83
C LYS A 140 6.13 -13.23 13.42
N VAL A 141 4.86 -13.53 13.29
CA VAL A 141 4.10 -13.43 12.05
C VAL A 141 2.67 -12.99 12.36
N VAL A 142 2.14 -12.13 11.49
CA VAL A 142 0.72 -11.79 11.43
C VAL A 142 0.11 -12.54 10.27
N VAL A 143 -1.10 -13.05 10.45
CA VAL A 143 -1.86 -13.69 9.37
C VAL A 143 -3.31 -13.23 9.41
N PHE A 144 -3.86 -12.91 8.24
CA PHE A 144 -5.28 -12.69 8.03
C PHE A 144 -5.89 -13.95 7.46
N GLU A 145 -6.89 -14.50 8.13
CA GLU A 145 -7.51 -15.77 7.80
C GLU A 145 -9.03 -15.68 7.90
N ASP A 146 -9.73 -16.41 7.02
CA ASP A 146 -11.17 -16.59 7.13
C ASP A 146 -11.47 -17.97 7.75
N PRO A 147 -12.39 -18.08 8.71
CA PRO A 147 -12.74 -19.36 9.36
C PRO A 147 -13.19 -20.48 8.40
N TYR A 148 -13.67 -20.14 7.21
CA TYR A 148 -14.10 -21.11 6.19
C TYR A 148 -13.06 -21.32 5.07
N CYS A 149 -11.89 -20.72 5.18
CA CYS A 149 -10.82 -20.84 4.18
C CYS A 149 -10.08 -22.18 4.29
N GLY A 150 -10.18 -23.04 3.28
CA GLY A 150 -9.48 -24.33 3.24
C GLY A 150 -7.94 -24.20 3.24
N TYR A 151 -7.38 -23.20 2.55
CA TYR A 151 -5.93 -22.92 2.57
C TYR A 151 -5.46 -22.33 3.89
N CYS A 152 -6.31 -21.59 4.60
CA CYS A 152 -6.02 -21.12 5.96
C CYS A 152 -5.92 -22.29 6.93
N LYS A 153 -6.81 -23.29 6.81
CA LYS A 153 -6.70 -24.55 7.60
C LYS A 153 -5.38 -25.28 7.35
N LYS A 154 -4.93 -25.35 6.09
CA LYS A 154 -3.60 -25.93 5.75
C LYS A 154 -2.46 -25.12 6.35
N LEU A 155 -2.53 -23.79 6.27
CA LEU A 155 -1.50 -22.92 6.85
C LEU A 155 -1.47 -23.06 8.39
N ARG A 156 -2.63 -23.21 9.02
CA ARG A 156 -2.71 -23.46 10.45
C ARG A 156 -2.02 -24.77 10.87
N GLN A 157 -2.10 -25.81 10.02
CA GLN A 157 -1.33 -27.06 10.23
C GLN A 157 0.17 -26.79 10.16
N SER A 158 0.63 -26.02 9.16
CA SER A 158 2.05 -25.62 9.06
C SER A 158 2.54 -24.89 10.31
N PHE A 159 1.75 -23.97 10.88
CA PHE A 159 2.10 -23.32 12.15
C PHE A 159 2.14 -24.30 13.32
N ALA A 160 1.26 -25.32 13.32
CA ALA A 160 1.25 -26.34 14.35
C ALA A 160 2.52 -27.22 14.35
N GLU A 161 3.18 -27.38 13.22
CA GLU A 161 4.44 -28.12 13.07
C GLU A 161 5.69 -27.33 13.47
N MET A 162 5.58 -26.02 13.72
CA MET A 162 6.72 -25.16 14.05
C MET A 162 7.00 -25.14 15.57
N ASP A 163 8.27 -25.02 15.96
CA ASP A 163 8.71 -25.08 17.36
C ASP A 163 8.88 -23.71 18.03
N ASP A 164 9.25 -22.67 17.27
CA ASP A 164 9.53 -21.33 17.80
C ASP A 164 8.89 -20.26 16.95
N ILE A 165 7.63 -19.93 17.29
CA ILE A 165 6.84 -18.93 16.54
C ILE A 165 5.79 -18.28 17.43
N THR A 166 5.55 -16.99 17.21
CA THR A 166 4.34 -16.28 17.63
C THR A 166 3.51 -15.94 16.42
N VAL A 167 2.28 -16.45 16.33
CA VAL A 167 1.31 -16.17 15.28
C VAL A 167 0.20 -15.29 15.82
N TYR A 168 -0.02 -14.15 15.20
CA TYR A 168 -1.14 -13.26 15.46
C TYR A 168 -2.16 -13.41 14.32
N THR A 169 -3.27 -14.10 14.58
CA THR A 169 -4.31 -14.36 13.59
C THR A 169 -5.43 -13.34 13.69
N PHE A 170 -5.61 -12.55 12.65
CA PHE A 170 -6.74 -11.65 12.45
C PHE A 170 -7.81 -12.38 11.62
N MET A 171 -8.99 -12.55 12.19
CA MET A 171 -10.10 -13.22 11.50
C MET A 171 -10.85 -12.20 10.63
N VAL A 172 -10.78 -12.39 9.32
CA VAL A 172 -11.55 -11.63 8.34
C VAL A 172 -12.77 -12.44 7.86
N ALA A 173 -13.82 -11.75 7.42
CA ALA A 173 -15.07 -12.38 7.00
C ALA A 173 -15.30 -12.07 5.50
N GLN A 174 -14.73 -12.90 4.62
CA GLN A 174 -14.69 -12.60 3.18
C GLN A 174 -15.34 -13.69 2.32
N LEU A 175 -15.34 -14.96 2.78
CA LEU A 175 -15.63 -16.10 1.93
C LEU A 175 -17.06 -16.62 2.04
N SER A 176 -17.73 -16.35 3.15
CA SER A 176 -19.08 -16.85 3.43
C SER A 176 -19.89 -15.85 4.25
N GLN A 177 -21.20 -15.88 4.14
CA GLN A 177 -22.09 -15.14 5.04
C GLN A 177 -21.93 -15.60 6.51
N ASP A 178 -21.51 -16.86 6.70
CA ASP A 178 -21.25 -17.44 8.04
C ASP A 178 -19.88 -17.05 8.60
N SER A 179 -18.98 -16.43 7.81
CA SER A 179 -17.62 -16.11 8.26
C SER A 179 -17.62 -15.12 9.43
N ALA A 180 -18.42 -14.07 9.38
CA ALA A 180 -18.50 -13.08 10.47
C ALA A 180 -19.11 -13.66 11.75
N PRO A 181 -20.26 -14.37 11.73
CA PRO A 181 -20.76 -15.07 12.91
C PRO A 181 -19.72 -16.04 13.49
N LYS A 182 -19.07 -16.84 12.65
CA LYS A 182 -18.05 -17.80 13.09
C LYS A 182 -16.84 -17.13 13.72
N ALA A 183 -16.31 -16.07 13.12
CA ALA A 183 -15.21 -15.28 13.67
C ALA A 183 -15.57 -14.73 15.05
N ARG A 184 -16.80 -14.25 15.23
CA ARG A 184 -17.31 -13.76 16.51
C ARG A 184 -17.40 -14.88 17.55
N ASP A 185 -17.95 -16.05 17.22
CA ASP A 185 -18.06 -17.20 18.13
C ASP A 185 -16.69 -17.67 18.59
N LEU A 186 -15.72 -17.75 17.68
CA LEU A 186 -14.32 -18.10 17.98
C LEU A 186 -13.67 -17.06 18.90
N TRP A 187 -13.84 -15.79 18.61
CA TRP A 187 -13.29 -14.69 19.40
C TRP A 187 -13.86 -14.66 20.83
N CYS A 188 -15.15 -14.87 20.97
CA CYS A 188 -15.87 -14.80 22.24
C CYS A 188 -15.74 -16.07 23.11
N SER A 189 -15.05 -17.09 22.61
CA SER A 189 -14.74 -18.28 23.39
C SER A 189 -13.78 -17.96 24.54
N ALA A 190 -13.98 -18.59 25.70
CA ALA A 190 -13.13 -18.38 26.88
C ALA A 190 -11.64 -18.66 26.61
N ASP A 191 -11.35 -19.72 25.84
CA ASP A 191 -10.02 -20.03 25.33
C ASP A 191 -10.04 -19.88 23.80
N ARG A 192 -9.69 -18.68 23.32
CA ARG A 192 -9.72 -18.31 21.90
C ARG A 192 -8.81 -19.18 21.05
N ILE A 193 -7.62 -19.48 21.55
CA ILE A 193 -6.64 -20.25 20.77
C ILE A 193 -7.11 -21.71 20.65
N LYS A 194 -7.61 -22.28 21.72
CA LYS A 194 -8.16 -23.63 21.67
C LYS A 194 -9.38 -23.71 20.75
N ALA A 195 -10.30 -22.76 20.85
CA ALA A 195 -11.49 -22.71 20.00
C ALA A 195 -11.12 -22.58 18.54
N TYR A 196 -10.14 -21.72 18.23
CA TYR A 196 -9.63 -21.52 16.87
C TYR A 196 -8.98 -22.80 16.32
N ASP A 197 -8.14 -23.48 17.10
CA ASP A 197 -7.52 -24.75 16.71
C ASP A 197 -8.56 -25.88 16.58
N ASP A 198 -9.54 -25.92 17.46
CA ASP A 198 -10.65 -26.88 17.37
C ASP A 198 -11.40 -26.73 16.04
N TRP A 199 -11.67 -25.49 15.64
CA TRP A 199 -12.35 -25.22 14.38
C TRP A 199 -11.45 -25.46 13.15
N MET A 200 -10.27 -24.89 13.13
CA MET A 200 -9.41 -24.91 11.94
C MET A 200 -8.78 -26.29 11.69
N LEU A 201 -8.40 -27.01 12.75
CA LEU A 201 -7.69 -28.30 12.63
C LEU A 201 -8.60 -29.51 12.78
N ARG A 202 -9.71 -29.38 13.51
CA ARG A 202 -10.57 -30.50 13.88
C ARG A 202 -12.02 -30.34 13.46
N SER A 203 -12.37 -29.23 12.81
CA SER A 203 -13.74 -28.88 12.39
C SER A 203 -14.76 -28.90 13.54
N LYS A 204 -14.31 -28.72 14.78
CA LYS A 204 -15.17 -28.66 15.97
C LYS A 204 -15.65 -27.23 16.14
N ALA A 205 -16.95 -27.02 16.03
CA ALA A 205 -17.54 -25.70 16.16
C ALA A 205 -17.46 -25.18 17.61
N PRO A 206 -17.19 -23.87 17.81
CA PRO A 206 -17.33 -23.21 19.10
C PRO A 206 -18.82 -23.11 19.51
N ALA A 207 -19.07 -22.82 20.78
CA ALA A 207 -20.38 -22.40 21.23
C ALA A 207 -20.75 -21.03 20.58
N ALA A 208 -22.05 -20.77 20.45
CA ALA A 208 -22.50 -19.47 19.99
C ALA A 208 -22.08 -18.36 20.98
N ALA A 209 -21.63 -17.24 20.46
CA ALA A 209 -21.18 -16.12 21.28
C ALA A 209 -22.35 -15.45 22.04
N ASP A 210 -22.10 -15.04 23.27
CA ASP A 210 -23.01 -14.18 24.01
C ASP A 210 -23.24 -12.87 23.23
N LYS A 211 -24.50 -12.36 23.25
CA LYS A 211 -24.86 -11.11 22.57
C LYS A 211 -24.08 -9.91 23.09
N ALA A 212 -23.69 -9.91 24.36
CA ALA A 212 -22.92 -8.82 24.98
C ALA A 212 -21.42 -8.86 24.63
N CYS A 213 -20.92 -9.93 24.03
CA CYS A 213 -19.51 -10.02 23.66
C CYS A 213 -19.16 -9.02 22.55
N ALA A 214 -18.24 -8.12 22.85
CA ALA A 214 -17.64 -7.22 21.89
C ALA A 214 -16.52 -7.94 21.12
N ASP A 215 -16.64 -8.06 19.81
CA ASP A 215 -15.64 -8.65 18.93
C ASP A 215 -14.94 -7.60 18.07
N PRO A 216 -13.72 -7.88 17.56
CA PRO A 216 -12.94 -6.91 16.77
C PRO A 216 -13.25 -6.94 15.27
N THR A 217 -14.25 -7.67 14.81
CA THR A 217 -14.49 -7.95 13.37
C THR A 217 -14.46 -6.69 12.51
N GLN A 218 -15.11 -5.60 12.97
CA GLN A 218 -15.13 -4.34 12.22
C GLN A 218 -13.76 -3.64 12.21
N ARG A 219 -13.03 -3.65 13.33
CA ARG A 219 -11.68 -3.07 13.40
C ARG A 219 -10.70 -3.85 12.54
N VAL A 220 -10.78 -5.18 12.59
CA VAL A 220 -9.99 -6.10 11.75
C VAL A 220 -10.29 -5.88 10.27
N ALA A 221 -11.56 -5.74 9.87
CA ALA A 221 -11.93 -5.44 8.49
C ALA A 221 -11.36 -4.10 8.02
N GLY A 222 -11.42 -3.08 8.86
CA GLY A 222 -10.82 -1.77 8.59
C GLY A 222 -9.29 -1.83 8.45
N LEU A 223 -8.61 -2.61 9.31
CA LEU A 223 -7.17 -2.82 9.24
C LEU A 223 -6.78 -3.58 7.98
N ALA A 224 -7.48 -4.68 7.66
CA ALA A 224 -7.27 -5.48 6.47
C ALA A 224 -7.42 -4.64 5.18
N LYS A 225 -8.46 -3.79 5.12
CA LYS A 225 -8.67 -2.86 4.00
C LYS A 225 -7.49 -1.89 3.84
N ARG A 226 -7.00 -1.28 4.92
CA ARG A 226 -5.85 -0.35 4.85
C ARG A 226 -4.56 -1.04 4.43
N LEU A 227 -4.39 -2.31 4.75
CA LEU A 227 -3.22 -3.13 4.35
C LEU A 227 -3.34 -3.76 2.96
N GLY A 228 -4.47 -3.53 2.26
CA GLY A 228 -4.73 -4.15 0.97
C GLY A 228 -4.84 -5.67 1.04
N VAL A 229 -5.29 -6.21 2.18
CA VAL A 229 -5.50 -7.66 2.33
C VAL A 229 -6.62 -8.07 1.37
N GLY A 230 -6.25 -8.86 0.37
CA GLY A 230 -7.14 -9.47 -0.62
C GLY A 230 -7.37 -10.96 -0.30
N PRO A 231 -6.86 -11.87 -1.14
CA PRO A 231 -7.03 -13.30 -0.89
C PRO A 231 -6.42 -13.75 0.45
N VAL A 232 -7.04 -14.75 1.06
CA VAL A 232 -6.57 -15.37 2.31
C VAL A 232 -6.10 -16.81 2.08
N PRO A 233 -5.16 -17.32 2.89
CA PRO A 233 -4.46 -16.63 3.97
C PRO A 233 -3.52 -15.55 3.44
N HIS A 234 -3.40 -14.42 4.19
CA HIS A 234 -2.48 -13.34 3.87
C HIS A 234 -1.52 -13.17 5.05
N VAL A 235 -0.26 -13.50 4.82
CA VAL A 235 0.78 -13.52 5.85
C VAL A 235 1.62 -12.25 5.75
N VAL A 236 1.89 -11.60 6.89
CA VAL A 236 2.76 -10.44 7.01
C VAL A 236 3.88 -10.76 7.99
N PHE A 237 5.11 -10.69 7.52
CA PHE A 237 6.30 -10.94 8.34
C PHE A 237 6.77 -9.66 9.06
N ALA A 238 7.61 -9.83 10.08
CA ALA A 238 8.09 -8.71 10.89
C ALA A 238 9.05 -7.76 10.16
N ASP A 239 9.48 -8.08 8.95
CA ASP A 239 10.23 -7.20 8.04
C ASP A 239 9.33 -6.44 7.06
N GLY A 240 8.00 -6.58 7.19
CA GLY A 240 7.00 -5.99 6.29
C GLY A 240 6.77 -6.81 5.01
N SER A 241 7.57 -7.83 4.72
CA SER A 241 7.33 -8.70 3.57
C SER A 241 6.06 -9.52 3.75
N LYS A 242 5.46 -9.94 2.62
CA LYS A 242 4.17 -10.62 2.60
C LYS A 242 4.22 -11.92 1.82
N ASN A 243 3.31 -12.82 2.17
CA ASN A 243 2.97 -13.99 1.34
C ASN A 243 1.45 -14.13 1.27
N VAL A 244 0.92 -14.32 0.08
CA VAL A 244 -0.51 -14.59 -0.15
C VAL A 244 -0.67 -16.05 -0.52
N GLY A 245 -1.55 -16.72 0.20
CA GLY A 245 -1.81 -18.15 0.02
C GLY A 245 -1.05 -19.04 1.01
N TYR A 246 -1.26 -20.33 0.85
CA TYR A 246 -0.68 -21.37 1.68
C TYR A 246 0.85 -21.45 1.52
N MET A 247 1.53 -21.68 2.64
CA MET A 247 2.97 -21.92 2.71
C MET A 247 3.24 -23.17 3.56
N PRO A 248 3.92 -24.20 3.02
CA PRO A 248 4.34 -25.38 3.81
C PRO A 248 5.26 -24.98 4.96
N SER A 249 5.27 -25.76 6.03
CA SER A 249 6.09 -25.52 7.24
C SER A 249 7.58 -25.34 6.94
N ALA A 250 8.13 -26.14 6.01
CA ALA A 250 9.53 -26.04 5.60
C ALA A 250 9.86 -24.70 4.93
N ASP A 251 8.98 -24.21 4.05
CA ASP A 251 9.19 -22.93 3.35
C ASP A 251 8.94 -21.74 4.28
N LEU A 252 7.93 -21.86 5.15
CA LEU A 252 7.67 -20.91 6.22
C LEU A 252 8.87 -20.79 7.17
N GLY A 253 9.48 -21.92 7.54
CA GLY A 253 10.68 -21.97 8.36
C GLY A 253 11.88 -21.28 7.70
N LYS A 254 12.12 -21.55 6.41
CA LYS A 254 13.17 -20.87 5.62
C LYS A 254 12.92 -19.36 5.57
N LYS A 255 11.70 -18.94 5.22
CA LYS A 255 11.34 -17.52 5.16
C LYS A 255 11.56 -16.84 6.51
N LEU A 256 11.05 -17.40 7.59
CA LEU A 256 11.21 -16.82 8.93
C LEU A 256 12.67 -16.77 9.39
N GLY A 257 13.55 -17.65 8.88
CA GLY A 257 14.99 -17.61 9.13
C GLY A 257 15.69 -16.42 8.46
N THR A 258 15.09 -15.82 7.43
CA THR A 258 15.63 -14.65 6.71
C THR A 258 15.03 -13.32 7.16
N VAL A 259 13.91 -13.35 7.88
CA VAL A 259 13.20 -12.16 8.35
C VAL A 259 14.03 -11.44 9.41
N LYS A 260 14.37 -10.18 9.14
CA LYS A 260 14.94 -9.27 10.13
C LYS A 260 13.80 -8.42 10.68
N ALA A 261 13.47 -8.61 11.95
CA ALA A 261 12.39 -7.85 12.58
C ALA A 261 12.70 -6.35 12.53
N THR A 262 11.77 -5.60 11.94
CA THR A 262 11.82 -4.14 11.86
C THR A 262 10.78 -3.52 12.82
N PHE A 263 9.82 -4.33 13.29
CA PHE A 263 8.69 -3.93 14.13
C PHE A 263 8.63 -4.75 15.43
#